data_ed3437bb2fc9ce7288dd0e4e21f6f4d6
#
_entry.id   ed3437bb2fc9ce7288dd0e4e21f6f4d6
#
_cell.length_a   1.000
_cell.length_b   1.000
_cell.length_c   1.000
_cell.angle_alpha   90.00
_cell.angle_beta   90.00
_cell.angle_gamma   90.00
#
_symmetry.space_group_name_H-M   'P 1'
#
loop_
_entity.id
_entity.type
_entity.pdbx_description
1 polymer ?
#
loop_
_entity_poly.entity_id
_entity_poly.type
_entity_poly.pdbx_seq_one_letter_code
_entity_poly.pdbx_strand_id
1 'polypeptide(L)'
;MTIPKLLTSLCLILAGIGPLLLDIGDTHLFNPDWDEHSRVHEVWRLATNFMIAFLGLYLIWKKNMLFIASLISLCMILGFMISVITMPFYNGLAVGNGIDELRLFNIPLNIFSFVVVLVVQIISLLLAYKDNK
;
A
#
# COMPACT_ATOMS: atom_id res chain seq x y z
N MET A 1 17.31 16.00 -7.96
CA MET A 1 16.35 14.99 -7.45
C MET A 1 15.92 15.47 -6.08
N THR A 2 14.63 15.77 -5.87
CA THR A 2 14.14 16.33 -4.61
C THR A 2 13.73 15.22 -3.63
N ILE A 3 13.86 15.48 -2.34
CA ILE A 3 13.50 14.53 -1.27
C ILE A 3 12.05 14.02 -1.44
N PRO A 4 11.04 14.89 -1.66
CA PRO A 4 9.67 14.42 -1.79
C PRO A 4 9.44 13.50 -3.01
N LYS A 5 10.18 13.65 -4.11
CA LYS A 5 10.11 12.68 -5.23
C LYS A 5 10.57 11.29 -4.80
N LEU A 6 11.65 11.19 -4.03
CA LEU A 6 12.15 9.91 -3.53
C LEU A 6 11.18 9.28 -2.54
N LEU A 7 10.69 10.05 -1.58
CA LEU A 7 9.76 9.56 -0.55
C LEU A 7 8.45 9.06 -1.18
N THR A 8 7.83 9.83 -2.07
CA THR A 8 6.62 9.38 -2.77
C THR A 8 6.88 8.15 -3.65
N SER A 9 8.03 8.11 -4.35
CA SER A 9 8.39 6.92 -5.15
C SER A 9 8.54 5.68 -4.26
N LEU A 10 9.19 5.82 -3.10
CA LEU A 10 9.32 4.73 -2.13
C LEU A 10 7.95 4.26 -1.63
N CYS A 11 7.05 5.18 -1.27
CA CYS A 11 5.69 4.84 -0.84
C CYS A 11 4.89 4.11 -1.93
N LEU A 12 4.97 4.56 -3.19
CA LEU A 12 4.33 3.89 -4.33
C LEU A 12 4.87 2.47 -4.53
N ILE A 13 6.19 2.27 -4.42
CA ILE A 13 6.81 0.96 -4.53
C ILE A 13 6.35 0.05 -3.39
N LEU A 14 6.42 0.51 -2.15
CA LEU A 14 6.06 -0.28 -0.98
C LEU A 14 4.56 -0.63 -0.96
N ALA A 15 3.68 0.31 -1.27
CA ALA A 15 2.23 0.08 -1.24
C ALA A 15 1.68 -0.61 -2.49
N GLY A 16 2.32 -0.47 -3.64
CA GLY A 16 1.82 -0.99 -4.90
C GLY A 16 2.56 -2.21 -5.45
N ILE A 17 3.89 -2.25 -5.32
CA ILE A 17 4.70 -3.36 -5.82
C ILE A 17 5.02 -4.35 -4.70
N GLY A 18 5.21 -3.87 -3.47
CA GLY A 18 5.49 -4.71 -2.31
C GLY A 18 4.49 -5.85 -2.14
N PRO A 19 3.17 -5.59 -2.09
CA PRO A 19 2.16 -6.65 -1.99
C PRO A 19 2.22 -7.66 -3.15
N LEU A 20 2.54 -7.23 -4.36
CA LEU A 20 2.70 -8.18 -5.49
C LEU A 20 3.79 -9.22 -5.23
N LEU A 21 4.84 -8.85 -4.50
CA LEU A 21 5.95 -9.77 -4.18
C LEU A 21 5.67 -10.61 -2.92
N LEU A 22 4.85 -10.12 -2.01
CA LEU A 22 4.62 -10.75 -0.70
C LEU A 22 3.34 -11.59 -0.67
N ASP A 23 2.30 -11.16 -1.38
CA ASP A 23 0.96 -11.75 -1.28
C ASP A 23 0.69 -12.81 -2.38
N ILE A 24 1.62 -12.98 -3.35
CA ILE A 24 1.58 -14.12 -4.28
C ILE A 24 2.24 -15.33 -3.57
N GLY A 25 1.45 -16.02 -2.76
CA GLY A 25 1.93 -17.16 -1.98
C GLY A 25 0.82 -17.82 -1.18
N ASP A 26 1.20 -18.82 -0.39
CA ASP A 26 0.27 -19.65 0.39
C ASP A 26 -0.41 -18.90 1.56
N THR A 27 0.08 -17.72 1.89
CA THR A 27 -0.54 -16.87 2.92
C THR A 27 -1.70 -16.04 2.40
N HIS A 28 -1.77 -15.80 1.07
CA HIS A 28 -2.79 -14.96 0.42
C HIS A 28 -3.33 -15.64 -0.83
N LEU A 29 -2.81 -15.34 -2.03
CA LEU A 29 -3.40 -15.77 -3.30
C LEU A 29 -3.57 -17.28 -3.44
N PHE A 30 -2.60 -18.06 -2.98
CA PHE A 30 -2.63 -19.52 -3.02
C PHE A 30 -3.00 -20.15 -1.69
N ASN A 31 -3.57 -19.37 -0.75
CA ASN A 31 -4.06 -19.90 0.51
C ASN A 31 -5.13 -20.97 0.26
N PRO A 32 -4.94 -22.21 0.76
CA PRO A 32 -5.89 -23.30 0.51
C PRO A 32 -7.27 -23.07 1.14
N ASP A 33 -7.33 -22.24 2.20
CA ASP A 33 -8.57 -21.92 2.93
C ASP A 33 -9.41 -20.82 2.24
N TRP A 34 -8.86 -20.18 1.17
CA TRP A 34 -9.59 -19.17 0.41
C TRP A 34 -10.43 -19.81 -0.69
N ASP A 35 -11.68 -19.33 -0.82
CA ASP A 35 -12.52 -19.66 -1.97
C ASP A 35 -11.99 -19.02 -3.28
N GLU A 36 -12.45 -19.55 -4.42
CA GLU A 36 -12.00 -19.09 -5.74
C GLU A 36 -12.36 -17.64 -6.01
N HIS A 37 -13.47 -17.15 -5.43
CA HIS A 37 -13.93 -15.78 -5.61
C HIS A 37 -13.00 -14.78 -4.89
N SER A 38 -12.58 -15.12 -3.68
CA SER A 38 -11.60 -14.32 -2.90
C SER A 38 -10.27 -14.18 -3.65
N ARG A 39 -9.82 -15.23 -4.34
CA ARG A 39 -8.61 -15.20 -5.17
C ARG A 39 -8.73 -14.22 -6.34
N VAL A 40 -9.91 -14.15 -6.98
CA VAL A 40 -10.16 -13.15 -8.05
C VAL A 40 -10.03 -11.72 -7.52
N HIS A 41 -10.59 -11.44 -6.34
CA HIS A 41 -10.44 -10.13 -5.70
C HIS A 41 -9.00 -9.81 -5.35
N GLU A 42 -8.25 -10.80 -4.91
CA GLU A 42 -6.83 -10.63 -4.60
C GLU A 42 -6.01 -10.29 -5.85
N VAL A 43 -6.17 -11.02 -6.94
CA VAL A 43 -5.50 -10.71 -8.22
C VAL A 43 -5.89 -9.31 -8.70
N TRP A 44 -7.17 -8.95 -8.61
CA TRP A 44 -7.63 -7.62 -8.97
C TRP A 44 -6.96 -6.54 -8.13
N ARG A 45 -6.93 -6.69 -6.81
CA ARG A 45 -6.26 -5.77 -5.89
C ARG A 45 -4.78 -5.59 -6.25
N LEU A 46 -4.05 -6.70 -6.40
CA LEU A 46 -2.62 -6.70 -6.72
C LEU A 46 -2.34 -6.02 -8.06
N ALA A 47 -3.08 -6.40 -9.11
CA ALA A 47 -2.91 -5.82 -10.45
C ALA A 47 -3.26 -4.32 -10.46
N THR A 48 -4.34 -3.91 -9.80
CA THR A 48 -4.75 -2.51 -9.70
C THR A 48 -3.71 -1.67 -8.97
N ASN A 49 -3.23 -2.14 -7.82
CA ASN A 49 -2.20 -1.44 -7.06
C ASN A 49 -0.89 -1.31 -7.84
N PHE A 50 -0.47 -2.36 -8.54
CA PHE A 50 0.69 -2.32 -9.41
C PHE A 50 0.56 -1.26 -10.51
N MET A 51 -0.56 -1.26 -11.23
CA MET A 51 -0.81 -0.29 -12.31
C MET A 51 -0.85 1.15 -11.77
N ILE A 52 -1.48 1.38 -10.63
CA ILE A 52 -1.55 2.70 -9.98
C ILE A 52 -0.15 3.15 -9.53
N ALA A 53 0.66 2.26 -8.94
CA ALA A 53 2.02 2.59 -8.55
C ALA A 53 2.87 2.96 -9.76
N PHE A 54 2.75 2.23 -10.86
CA PHE A 54 3.47 2.52 -12.09
C PHE A 54 3.05 3.86 -12.70
N LEU A 55 1.74 4.16 -12.70
CA LEU A 55 1.22 5.47 -13.11
C LEU A 55 1.79 6.60 -12.23
N GLY A 56 1.80 6.42 -10.92
CA GLY A 56 2.37 7.41 -10.00
C GLY A 56 3.86 7.67 -10.25
N LEU A 57 4.66 6.62 -10.44
CA LEU A 57 6.07 6.74 -10.79
C LEU A 57 6.26 7.46 -12.15
N TYR A 58 5.45 7.12 -13.15
CA TYR A 58 5.47 7.82 -14.44
C TYR A 58 5.15 9.32 -14.28
N LEU A 59 4.16 9.67 -13.48
CA LEU A 59 3.79 11.07 -13.20
C LEU A 59 4.94 11.83 -12.53
N ILE A 60 5.65 11.22 -11.57
CA ILE A 60 6.80 11.83 -10.90
C ILE A 60 7.95 12.08 -11.88
N TRP A 61 8.36 11.02 -12.59
CA TRP A 61 9.65 11.03 -13.29
C TRP A 61 9.58 11.49 -14.72
N LYS A 62 8.43 11.34 -15.40
CA LYS A 62 8.24 11.75 -16.81
C LYS A 62 7.41 13.01 -16.95
N LYS A 63 6.43 13.22 -16.06
CA LYS A 63 5.51 14.37 -16.16
C LYS A 63 5.81 15.48 -15.15
N ASN A 64 6.68 15.25 -14.20
CA ASN A 64 7.00 16.18 -13.10
C ASN A 64 5.77 16.60 -12.27
N MET A 65 4.77 15.72 -12.16
CA MET A 65 3.49 15.95 -11.46
C MET A 65 3.51 15.33 -10.06
N LEU A 66 4.48 15.74 -9.24
CA LEU A 66 4.73 15.16 -7.92
C LEU A 66 3.51 15.23 -7.00
N PHE A 67 2.82 16.37 -6.95
CA PHE A 67 1.68 16.56 -6.04
C PHE A 67 0.55 15.55 -6.35
N ILE A 68 0.21 15.38 -7.63
CA ILE A 68 -0.83 14.41 -8.05
C ILE A 68 -0.39 12.98 -7.74
N ALA A 69 0.86 12.63 -8.03
CA ALA A 69 1.39 11.32 -7.69
C ALA A 69 1.38 11.05 -6.17
N SER A 70 1.64 12.07 -5.35
CA SER A 70 1.55 11.98 -3.89
C SER A 70 0.12 11.74 -3.41
N LEU A 71 -0.88 12.36 -4.03
CA LEU A 71 -2.30 12.08 -3.72
C LEU A 71 -2.69 10.66 -4.13
N ILE A 72 -2.26 10.19 -5.30
CA ILE A 72 -2.50 8.82 -5.75
C ILE A 72 -1.90 7.80 -4.76
N SER A 73 -0.65 8.01 -4.35
CA SER A 73 0.02 7.17 -3.35
C SER A 73 -0.74 7.17 -2.03
N LEU A 74 -1.18 8.35 -1.56
CA LEU A 74 -1.96 8.46 -0.34
C LEU A 74 -3.29 7.70 -0.42
N CYS A 75 -3.99 7.74 -1.55
CA CYS A 75 -5.23 6.98 -1.75
C CYS A 75 -5.01 5.46 -1.62
N MET A 76 -3.91 4.94 -2.17
CA MET A 76 -3.58 3.51 -2.05
C MET A 76 -3.34 3.11 -0.58
N ILE A 77 -2.54 3.91 0.14
CA ILE A 77 -2.21 3.66 1.54
C ILE A 77 -3.47 3.77 2.42
N LEU A 78 -4.29 4.79 2.21
CA LEU A 78 -5.54 4.98 2.95
C LEU A 78 -6.54 3.86 2.66
N GLY A 79 -6.57 3.28 1.47
CA GLY A 79 -7.39 2.11 1.15
C GLY A 79 -7.11 0.95 2.10
N PHE A 80 -5.84 0.64 2.36
CA PHE A 80 -5.45 -0.37 3.36
C PHE A 80 -5.83 0.07 4.78
N MET A 81 -5.56 1.31 5.17
CA MET A 81 -5.90 1.79 6.52
C MET A 81 -7.40 1.77 6.79
N ILE A 82 -8.21 2.09 5.79
CA ILE A 82 -9.68 2.00 5.88
C ILE A 82 -10.09 0.54 6.09
N SER A 83 -9.52 -0.41 5.36
CA SER A 83 -9.82 -1.84 5.57
C SER A 83 -9.49 -2.29 6.99
N VAL A 84 -8.34 -1.86 7.54
CA VAL A 84 -7.95 -2.18 8.93
C VAL A 84 -8.94 -1.59 9.95
N ILE A 85 -9.32 -0.31 9.79
CA ILE A 85 -10.23 0.36 10.72
C ILE A 85 -11.64 -0.24 10.65
N THR A 86 -12.06 -0.72 9.47
CA THR A 86 -13.41 -1.27 9.27
C THR A 86 -13.51 -2.78 9.47
N MET A 87 -12.40 -3.47 9.76
CA MET A 87 -12.39 -4.93 10.02
C MET A 87 -13.52 -5.44 10.93
N PRO A 88 -13.88 -4.76 12.05
CA PRO A 88 -14.94 -5.24 12.91
C PRO A 88 -16.33 -5.32 12.24
N PHE A 89 -16.57 -4.53 11.20
CA PHE A 89 -17.87 -4.49 10.53
C PHE A 89 -18.13 -5.64 9.56
N TYR A 90 -17.05 -6.36 9.15
CA TYR A 90 -17.16 -7.49 8.21
C TYR A 90 -16.39 -8.73 8.69
N ASN A 91 -16.08 -8.80 10.01
CA ASN A 91 -15.32 -9.88 10.63
C ASN A 91 -13.95 -10.13 9.97
N GLY A 92 -13.29 -9.04 9.53
CA GLY A 92 -11.97 -9.10 8.94
C GLY A 92 -10.89 -9.46 9.97
N LEU A 93 -9.81 -10.04 9.49
CA LEU A 93 -8.61 -10.34 10.27
C LEU A 93 -7.40 -9.63 9.62
N ALA A 94 -6.55 -9.06 10.46
CA ALA A 94 -5.30 -8.44 9.98
C ALA A 94 -4.29 -9.49 9.51
N VAL A 95 -4.39 -10.70 10.05
CA VAL A 95 -3.56 -11.86 9.74
C VAL A 95 -4.48 -13.05 9.59
N GLY A 96 -4.30 -13.85 8.54
CA GLY A 96 -5.10 -15.04 8.30
C GLY A 96 -4.94 -16.08 9.41
N ASN A 97 -5.95 -16.93 9.57
CA ASN A 97 -5.90 -18.02 10.54
C ASN A 97 -4.73 -18.97 10.24
N GLY A 98 -3.98 -19.33 11.28
CA GLY A 98 -2.83 -20.24 11.15
C GLY A 98 -1.58 -19.63 10.51
N ILE A 99 -1.57 -18.32 10.26
CA ILE A 99 -0.41 -17.61 9.74
C ILE A 99 0.35 -16.96 10.88
N ASP A 100 1.61 -17.36 11.06
CA ASP A 100 2.54 -16.69 11.98
C ASP A 100 3.10 -15.43 11.33
N GLU A 101 2.53 -14.28 11.68
CA GLU A 101 3.08 -13.01 11.27
C GLU A 101 3.91 -12.37 12.38
N LEU A 102 5.05 -11.80 11.97
CA LEU A 102 5.89 -11.02 12.88
C LEU A 102 5.10 -9.82 13.43
N ARG A 103 5.31 -9.55 14.72
CA ARG A 103 4.72 -8.41 15.40
C ARG A 103 5.79 -7.47 15.92
N LEU A 104 5.57 -6.18 15.75
CA LEU A 104 6.39 -5.13 16.33
C LEU A 104 5.52 -4.32 17.28
N PHE A 105 5.95 -4.18 18.55
CA PHE A 105 5.14 -3.57 19.62
C PHE A 105 3.74 -4.18 19.75
N ASN A 106 3.63 -5.49 19.57
CA ASN A 106 2.36 -6.26 19.58
C ASN A 106 1.39 -5.92 18.43
N ILE A 107 1.83 -5.15 17.43
CA ILE A 107 1.08 -4.80 16.22
C ILE A 107 1.57 -5.70 15.08
N PRO A 108 0.68 -6.31 14.28
CA PRO A 108 1.07 -7.05 13.09
C PRO A 108 1.96 -6.23 12.16
N LEU A 109 3.00 -6.85 11.60
CA LEU A 109 4.03 -6.15 10.83
C LEU A 109 3.44 -5.46 9.58
N ASN A 110 2.43 -6.04 8.96
CA ASN A 110 1.72 -5.44 7.84
C ASN A 110 1.08 -4.09 8.24
N ILE A 111 0.33 -4.04 9.35
CA ILE A 111 -0.28 -2.80 9.85
C ILE A 111 0.79 -1.79 10.24
N PHE A 112 1.81 -2.23 10.99
CA PHE A 112 2.90 -1.35 11.41
C PHE A 112 3.61 -0.71 10.21
N SER A 113 3.93 -1.51 9.19
CA SER A 113 4.60 -1.05 7.97
C SER A 113 3.76 -0.01 7.22
N PHE A 114 2.45 -0.25 7.06
CA PHE A 114 1.57 0.71 6.40
C PHE A 114 1.37 2.00 7.19
N VAL A 115 1.38 1.96 8.52
CA VAL A 115 1.38 3.18 9.36
C VAL A 115 2.65 4.00 9.12
N VAL A 116 3.82 3.36 9.07
CA VAL A 116 5.08 4.04 8.76
C VAL A 116 5.04 4.65 7.35
N VAL A 117 4.58 3.88 6.35
CA VAL A 117 4.46 4.37 4.97
C VAL A 117 3.47 5.55 4.89
N LEU A 118 2.37 5.53 5.65
CA LEU A 118 1.42 6.64 5.74
C LEU A 118 2.08 7.91 6.28
N VAL A 119 2.84 7.81 7.36
CA VAL A 119 3.55 8.96 7.94
C VAL A 119 4.56 9.54 6.94
N VAL A 120 5.35 8.68 6.28
CA VAL A 120 6.30 9.10 5.24
C VAL A 120 5.59 9.78 4.07
N GLN A 121 4.43 9.24 3.64
CA GLN A 121 3.65 9.82 2.55
C GLN A 121 3.06 11.18 2.91
N ILE A 122 2.58 11.37 4.14
CA ILE A 122 2.09 12.68 4.61
C ILE A 122 3.22 13.70 4.61
N ILE A 123 4.39 13.34 5.14
CA ILE A 123 5.58 14.20 5.12
C ILE A 123 5.93 14.59 3.67
N SER A 124 5.97 13.61 2.77
CA SER A 124 6.26 13.84 1.35
C SER A 124 5.27 14.79 0.70
N LEU A 125 3.97 14.61 0.97
CA LEU A 125 2.91 15.48 0.45
C LEU A 125 3.05 16.92 0.95
N LEU A 126 3.36 17.13 2.22
CA LEU A 126 3.57 18.44 2.79
C LEU A 126 4.79 19.16 2.18
N LEU A 127 5.87 18.41 1.93
CA LEU A 127 7.05 18.94 1.24
C LEU A 127 6.73 19.28 -0.22
N ALA A 128 6.04 18.39 -0.94
CA ALA A 128 5.62 18.61 -2.32
C ALA A 128 4.68 19.83 -2.46
N TYR A 129 3.81 20.06 -1.48
CA TYR A 129 2.93 21.23 -1.46
C TYR A 129 3.70 22.55 -1.29
N LYS A 130 4.77 22.56 -0.46
CA LYS A 130 5.64 23.74 -0.29
C LYS A 130 6.41 24.06 -1.57
N ASP A 131 6.89 23.03 -2.29
CA ASP A 131 7.66 23.20 -3.51
C ASP A 131 6.81 23.71 -4.70
N ASN A 132 5.48 23.64 -4.60
CA ASN A 132 4.54 24.13 -5.62
C ASN A 132 4.02 25.57 -5.36
N LYS A 133 4.43 26.20 -4.25
CA LYS A 133 4.15 27.61 -3.95
C LYS A 133 5.32 28.49 -4.34
#